data_c9e64fc4db3815f53ad752e7d8573fba
#
_entry.id   c9e64fc4db3815f53ad752e7d8573fba
#
_cell.length_a   1.000
_cell.length_b   1.000
_cell.length_c   1.000
_cell.angle_alpha   90.00
_cell.angle_beta   90.00
_cell.angle_gamma   90.00
#
_symmetry.space_group_name_H-M   'P 1'
#
loop_
_entity.id
_entity.type
_entity.pdbx_description
1 polymer ?
#
loop_
_entity_poly.entity_id
_entity_poly.type
_entity_poly.pdbx_seq_one_letter_code
_entity_poly.pdbx_strand_id
1 'polypeptide(L)'
;MAEFDYEVVNGRKIRVRPQEVVSEIDENGYFVRQPNHFTEGFGEGKNPVEKGRYHLVWAKLCHWSNRASIVRELLGLEDAISVNMVDHEKHEKNLGWEFVYDKDHIDPVLGIQFLSE
;
A
#
# COMPACT_ATOMS: atom_id res chain seq x y z
N MET A 1 -20.09 -15.01 -1.24
CA MET A 1 -19.08 -14.03 -0.74
C MET A 1 -17.98 -14.79 -0.05
N ALA A 2 -16.73 -14.48 -0.36
CA ALA A 2 -15.61 -15.07 0.39
C ALA A 2 -15.67 -14.57 1.84
N GLU A 3 -15.64 -15.50 2.79
CA GLU A 3 -15.52 -15.18 4.20
C GLU A 3 -14.07 -14.77 4.47
N PHE A 4 -13.86 -13.59 5.04
CA PHE A 4 -12.53 -13.10 5.35
C PHE A 4 -12.16 -13.50 6.78
N ASP A 5 -10.97 -14.05 6.92
CA ASP A 5 -10.37 -14.26 8.23
C ASP A 5 -9.86 -12.94 8.80
N TYR A 6 -9.93 -12.82 10.12
CA TYR A 6 -9.45 -11.66 10.85
C TYR A 6 -8.54 -12.10 11.99
N GLU A 7 -7.54 -11.27 12.24
CA GLU A 7 -6.65 -11.40 13.40
C GLU A 7 -6.80 -10.15 14.28
N VAL A 8 -6.65 -10.30 15.58
CA VAL A 8 -6.62 -9.15 16.50
C VAL A 8 -5.18 -8.85 16.88
N VAL A 9 -4.68 -7.70 16.45
CA VAL A 9 -3.33 -7.22 16.74
C VAL A 9 -3.43 -5.88 17.46
N ASN A 10 -2.86 -5.80 18.66
CA ASN A 10 -2.92 -4.60 19.50
C ASN A 10 -4.34 -4.04 19.70
N GLY A 11 -5.33 -4.93 19.84
CA GLY A 11 -6.74 -4.58 20.01
C GLY A 11 -7.45 -4.16 18.70
N ARG A 12 -6.77 -4.20 17.56
CA ARG A 12 -7.33 -3.86 16.24
C ARG A 12 -7.68 -5.14 15.48
N LYS A 13 -8.84 -5.15 14.85
CA LYS A 13 -9.27 -6.25 13.99
C LYS A 13 -8.71 -6.07 12.59
N ILE A 14 -7.70 -6.87 12.25
CA ILE A 14 -6.99 -6.79 10.97
C ILE A 14 -7.42 -7.94 10.07
N ARG A 15 -7.73 -7.62 8.83
CA ARG A 15 -8.07 -8.62 7.81
C ARG A 15 -6.83 -9.40 7.40
N VAL A 16 -6.90 -10.73 7.52
CA VAL A 16 -5.85 -11.63 7.02
C VAL A 16 -5.96 -11.72 5.50
N ARG A 17 -4.85 -11.52 4.82
CA ARG A 17 -4.79 -11.72 3.37
C ARG A 17 -4.92 -13.21 3.05
N PRO A 18 -5.68 -13.61 2.02
CA PRO A 18 -5.70 -14.99 1.57
C PRO A 18 -4.28 -15.46 1.24
N GLN A 19 -3.93 -16.64 1.70
CA GLN A 19 -2.63 -17.23 1.36
C GLN A 19 -2.60 -17.79 -0.08
N GLU A 20 -3.76 -17.96 -0.69
CA GLU A 20 -3.85 -18.33 -2.09
C GLU A 20 -3.38 -17.19 -2.97
N VAL A 21 -2.14 -17.29 -3.36
CA VAL A 21 -1.58 -16.41 -4.40
C VAL A 21 -2.24 -16.80 -5.71
N VAL A 22 -2.96 -15.86 -6.31
CA VAL A 22 -3.41 -16.05 -7.70
C VAL A 22 -2.14 -16.27 -8.55
N SER A 23 -2.02 -17.45 -9.15
CA SER A 23 -0.87 -17.75 -9.99
C SER A 23 -0.84 -16.80 -11.18
N GLU A 24 0.26 -16.06 -11.33
CA GLU A 24 0.54 -15.25 -12.53
C GLU A 24 1.27 -16.08 -13.61
N ILE A 25 1.26 -17.42 -13.48
CA ILE A 25 1.81 -18.34 -14.46
C ILE A 25 0.65 -19.01 -15.19
N ASP A 26 0.65 -18.91 -16.51
CA ASP A 26 -0.36 -19.56 -17.35
C ASP A 26 -0.10 -21.07 -17.55
N GLU A 27 -0.99 -21.73 -18.27
CA GLU A 27 -0.90 -23.16 -18.57
C GLU A 27 0.35 -23.58 -19.36
N ASN A 28 1.00 -22.62 -20.04
CA ASN A 28 2.21 -22.81 -20.83
C ASN A 28 3.49 -22.46 -20.06
N GLY A 29 3.36 -22.03 -18.81
CA GLY A 29 4.49 -21.60 -17.96
C GLY A 29 4.95 -20.16 -18.18
N TYR A 30 4.19 -19.34 -18.91
CA TYR A 30 4.49 -17.92 -19.11
C TYR A 30 3.94 -17.08 -17.96
N PHE A 31 4.70 -16.05 -17.59
CA PHE A 31 4.26 -15.06 -16.63
C PHE A 31 3.25 -14.10 -17.26
N VAL A 32 2.04 -14.06 -16.71
CA VAL A 32 0.96 -13.18 -17.15
C VAL A 32 0.52 -12.29 -15.98
N ARG A 33 0.86 -11.00 -16.09
CA ARG A 33 0.53 -10.02 -15.05
C ARG A 33 -0.98 -9.81 -14.93
N GLN A 34 -1.47 -9.73 -13.70
CA GLN A 34 -2.85 -9.34 -13.42
C GLN A 34 -3.15 -7.94 -13.98
N PRO A 35 -4.38 -7.70 -14.47
CA PRO A 35 -4.75 -6.37 -14.95
C PRO A 35 -4.68 -5.34 -13.82
N ASN A 36 -4.19 -4.15 -14.15
CA ASN A 36 -4.20 -3.02 -13.24
C ASN A 36 -5.59 -2.36 -13.23
N HIS A 37 -6.24 -2.34 -12.06
CA HIS A 37 -7.54 -1.70 -11.87
C HIS A 37 -7.46 -0.24 -11.40
N PHE A 38 -6.28 0.22 -11.00
CA PHE A 38 -6.02 1.59 -10.54
C PHE A 38 -5.47 2.44 -11.68
N THR A 39 -6.36 2.81 -12.61
CA THR A 39 -6.00 3.50 -13.85
C THR A 39 -6.47 4.95 -13.90
N GLU A 40 -7.12 5.43 -12.84
CA GLU A 40 -7.60 6.80 -12.78
C GLU A 40 -6.44 7.79 -12.57
N GLY A 41 -6.31 8.73 -13.49
CA GLY A 41 -5.29 9.78 -13.44
C GLY A 41 -5.79 11.06 -12.77
N PHE A 42 -5.06 12.15 -12.99
CA PHE A 42 -5.38 13.49 -12.51
C PHE A 42 -5.96 14.34 -13.66
N GLY A 43 -6.74 15.36 -13.32
CA GLY A 43 -7.24 16.34 -14.26
C GLY A 43 -8.75 16.53 -14.19
N GLU A 44 -9.30 17.21 -15.19
CA GLU A 44 -10.72 17.51 -15.26
C GLU A 44 -11.56 16.22 -15.36
N GLY A 45 -12.57 16.11 -14.49
CA GLY A 45 -13.42 14.92 -14.39
C GLY A 45 -12.74 13.68 -13.79
N LYS A 46 -11.54 13.84 -13.24
CA LYS A 46 -10.74 12.79 -12.58
C LYS A 46 -10.32 13.26 -11.19
N ASN A 47 -9.28 12.62 -10.63
CA ASN A 47 -8.71 13.09 -9.36
C ASN A 47 -8.20 14.53 -9.49
N PRO A 48 -8.62 15.47 -8.61
CA PRO A 48 -8.18 16.86 -8.70
C PRO A 48 -6.69 17.00 -8.41
N VAL A 49 -6.03 17.96 -9.08
CA VAL A 49 -4.67 18.38 -8.73
C VAL A 49 -4.77 19.37 -7.58
N GLU A 50 -4.54 18.89 -6.36
CA GLU A 50 -4.75 19.67 -5.13
C GLU A 50 -3.64 19.41 -4.12
N LYS A 51 -3.01 20.48 -3.65
CA LYS A 51 -1.97 20.42 -2.62
C LYS A 51 -2.55 19.91 -1.29
N GLY A 52 -1.85 18.98 -0.64
CA GLY A 52 -2.22 18.43 0.65
C GLY A 52 -3.34 17.37 0.63
N ARG A 53 -3.85 17.04 -0.57
CA ARG A 53 -4.89 16.04 -0.74
C ARG A 53 -4.37 14.59 -0.71
N TYR A 54 -3.16 14.37 -1.22
CA TYR A 54 -2.61 13.04 -1.45
C TYR A 54 -1.55 12.66 -0.44
N HIS A 55 -1.52 11.40 -0.11
CA HIS A 55 -0.56 10.79 0.80
C HIS A 55 0.11 9.59 0.12
N LEU A 56 1.44 9.67 -0.04
CA LEU A 56 2.22 8.60 -0.63
C LEU A 56 2.66 7.62 0.46
N VAL A 57 2.27 6.38 0.33
CA VAL A 57 2.82 5.29 1.15
C VAL A 57 3.76 4.44 0.31
N TRP A 58 4.97 4.22 0.80
CA TRP A 58 6.02 3.52 0.06
C TRP A 58 6.84 2.60 0.96
N ALA A 59 7.61 1.68 0.35
CA ALA A 59 8.49 0.77 1.05
C ALA A 59 9.89 0.81 0.42
N LYS A 60 10.93 0.95 1.24
CA LYS A 60 12.33 1.02 0.77
C LYS A 60 12.77 -0.21 -0.02
N LEU A 61 12.31 -1.37 0.35
CA LEU A 61 12.66 -2.61 -0.34
C LEU A 61 11.96 -2.78 -1.70
N CYS A 62 10.92 -1.99 -1.97
CA CYS A 62 10.18 -2.03 -3.23
C CYS A 62 10.77 -1.05 -4.23
N HIS A 63 11.45 -1.54 -5.25
CA HIS A 63 12.07 -0.71 -6.30
C HIS A 63 11.04 0.13 -7.07
N TRP A 64 9.83 -0.36 -7.20
CA TRP A 64 8.77 0.38 -7.89
C TRP A 64 8.29 1.57 -7.06
N SER A 65 8.11 1.39 -5.76
CA SER A 65 7.69 2.48 -4.88
C SER A 65 8.81 3.51 -4.66
N ASN A 66 10.08 3.11 -4.73
CA ASN A 66 11.22 4.03 -4.71
C ASN A 66 11.15 5.06 -5.82
N ARG A 67 10.69 4.68 -7.02
CA ARG A 67 10.51 5.62 -8.14
C ARG A 67 9.54 6.74 -7.80
N ALA A 68 8.42 6.43 -7.16
CA ALA A 68 7.44 7.42 -6.74
C ALA A 68 8.03 8.38 -5.68
N SER A 69 8.76 7.86 -4.70
CA SER A 69 9.44 8.67 -3.68
C SER A 69 10.48 9.60 -4.28
N ILE A 70 11.31 9.09 -5.20
CA ILE A 70 12.34 9.89 -5.90
C ILE A 70 11.69 11.01 -6.73
N VAL A 71 10.66 10.70 -7.49
CA VAL A 71 9.96 11.70 -8.34
C VAL A 71 9.31 12.79 -7.48
N ARG A 72 8.73 12.44 -6.32
CA ARG A 72 8.20 13.41 -5.37
C ARG A 72 9.26 14.45 -4.95
N GLU A 73 10.46 14.00 -4.62
CA GLU A 73 11.56 14.88 -4.24
C GLU A 73 12.11 15.67 -5.44
N LEU A 74 12.35 15.04 -6.58
CA LEU A 74 12.86 15.68 -7.78
C LEU A 74 11.95 16.80 -8.30
N LEU A 75 10.64 16.65 -8.15
CA LEU A 75 9.65 17.64 -8.56
C LEU A 75 9.33 18.67 -7.47
N GLY A 76 9.98 18.60 -6.30
CA GLY A 76 9.73 19.53 -5.18
C GLY A 76 8.32 19.42 -4.60
N LEU A 77 7.75 18.22 -4.57
CA LEU A 77 6.37 17.97 -4.10
C LEU A 77 6.25 17.65 -2.61
N GLU A 78 7.32 17.82 -1.83
CA GLU A 78 7.34 17.45 -0.42
C GLU A 78 6.27 18.19 0.40
N ASP A 79 6.02 19.47 0.06
CA ASP A 79 4.98 20.28 0.72
C ASP A 79 3.56 20.00 0.19
N ALA A 80 3.45 19.35 -0.96
CA ALA A 80 2.16 19.10 -1.62
C ALA A 80 1.60 17.70 -1.37
N ILE A 81 2.49 16.71 -1.22
CA ILE A 81 2.15 15.31 -1.03
C ILE A 81 2.86 14.81 0.23
N SER A 82 2.12 14.53 1.28
CA SER A 82 2.68 13.89 2.47
C SER A 82 3.15 12.47 2.16
N VAL A 83 4.10 11.97 2.95
CA VAL A 83 4.69 10.66 2.71
C VAL A 83 4.81 9.88 4.01
N ASN A 84 4.59 8.58 3.93
CA ASN A 84 4.94 7.67 5.00
C ASN A 84 5.49 6.36 4.45
N MET A 85 6.12 5.59 5.30
CA MET A 85 6.85 4.40 4.91
C MET A 85 6.34 3.17 5.66
N VAL A 86 6.21 2.08 4.91
CA VAL A 86 5.87 0.77 5.45
C VAL A 86 7.03 -0.20 5.23
N ASP A 87 7.01 -1.29 5.99
CA ASP A 87 7.89 -2.43 5.77
C ASP A 87 7.08 -3.72 5.87
N HIS A 88 7.73 -4.83 5.52
CA HIS A 88 7.13 -6.14 5.63
C HIS A 88 6.88 -6.47 7.11
N GLU A 89 5.66 -6.84 7.43
CA GLU A 89 5.30 -7.25 8.77
C GLU A 89 5.95 -8.60 9.14
N LYS A 90 6.14 -8.84 10.44
CA LYS A 90 6.78 -10.05 10.98
C LYS A 90 5.79 -10.98 11.70
N HIS A 91 4.52 -10.86 11.39
CA HIS A 91 3.49 -11.72 11.96
C HIS A 91 3.47 -13.09 11.26
N GLU A 92 3.07 -14.12 11.99
CA GLU A 92 2.87 -15.47 11.43
C GLU A 92 1.73 -15.51 10.40
N LYS A 93 0.76 -14.61 10.54
CA LYS A 93 -0.35 -14.42 9.60
C LYS A 93 0.02 -13.38 8.55
N ASN A 94 -0.44 -13.57 7.33
CA ASN A 94 -0.19 -12.63 6.23
C ASN A 94 -1.09 -11.39 6.36
N LEU A 95 -0.67 -10.42 7.16
CA LEU A 95 -1.40 -9.17 7.39
C LEU A 95 -1.06 -8.06 6.40
N GLY A 96 0.06 -8.20 5.69
CA GLY A 96 0.51 -7.24 4.68
C GLY A 96 1.55 -6.25 5.17
N TRP A 97 1.60 -5.08 4.56
CA TRP A 97 2.57 -4.03 4.87
C TRP A 97 2.16 -3.26 6.13
N GLU A 98 3.12 -3.04 7.04
CA GLU A 98 2.91 -2.43 8.35
C GLU A 98 3.66 -1.10 8.48
N PHE A 99 3.08 -0.13 9.18
CA PHE A 99 3.70 1.16 9.51
C PHE A 99 4.67 1.04 10.71
N VAL A 100 5.68 0.18 10.58
CA VAL A 100 6.62 -0.17 11.66
C VAL A 100 7.49 0.97 12.16
N TYR A 101 7.61 2.06 11.40
CA TYR A 101 8.44 3.21 11.74
C TYR A 101 7.69 4.31 12.50
N ASP A 102 6.37 4.21 12.58
CA ASP A 102 5.53 5.17 13.27
C ASP A 102 5.34 4.82 14.75
N LYS A 103 4.97 5.83 15.52
CA LYS A 103 4.62 5.63 16.92
C LYS A 103 3.44 4.66 17.03
N ASP A 104 3.59 3.65 17.88
CA ASP A 104 2.61 2.60 18.09
C ASP A 104 2.25 1.82 16.82
N HIS A 105 3.09 1.93 15.75
CA HIS A 105 2.88 1.37 14.42
C HIS A 105 1.60 1.87 13.72
N ILE A 106 1.20 3.10 14.02
CA ILE A 106 -0.02 3.71 13.46
C ILE A 106 0.36 4.88 12.55
N ASP A 107 -0.08 4.83 11.30
CA ASP A 107 0.06 5.96 10.38
C ASP A 107 -0.73 7.17 10.89
N PRO A 108 -0.10 8.35 11.04
CA PRO A 108 -0.77 9.51 11.60
C PRO A 108 -1.83 10.14 10.69
N VAL A 109 -1.80 9.83 9.39
CA VAL A 109 -2.77 10.35 8.40
C VAL A 109 -3.98 9.45 8.27
N LEU A 110 -3.74 8.14 8.12
CA LEU A 110 -4.79 7.16 7.88
C LEU A 110 -5.33 6.53 9.16
N GLY A 111 -4.57 6.57 10.25
CA GLY A 111 -4.95 5.97 11.54
C GLY A 111 -5.00 4.45 11.50
N ILE A 112 -4.24 3.82 10.62
CA ILE A 112 -4.18 2.38 10.42
C ILE A 112 -2.80 1.82 10.75
N GLN A 113 -2.72 0.55 11.10
CA GLN A 113 -1.46 -0.17 11.36
C GLN A 113 -0.96 -0.90 10.10
N PHE A 114 -1.86 -1.53 9.35
CA PHE A 114 -1.55 -2.27 8.13
C PHE A 114 -2.26 -1.67 6.92
N LEU A 115 -1.61 -1.69 5.78
CA LEU A 115 -2.23 -1.22 4.52
C LEU A 115 -3.46 -2.03 4.09
N SER A 116 -3.66 -3.20 4.67
CA SER A 116 -4.82 -4.06 4.40
C SER A 116 -6.09 -3.66 5.17
N GLU A 117 -5.99 -2.74 6.12
CA GLU A 117 -7.14 -2.19 6.84
C GLU A 117 -7.95 -1.26 5.95
#